data_0081e7b046980c4c6302230a610f74a5
#
_entry.id   0081e7b046980c4c6302230a610f74a5
#
_cell.length_a   1.000
_cell.length_b   1.000
_cell.length_c   1.000
_cell.angle_alpha   90.00
_cell.angle_beta   90.00
_cell.angle_gamma   90.00
#
_symmetry.space_group_name_H-M   'P 1'
#
loop_
_entity.id
_entity.type
_entity.pdbx_description
1 polymer ?
#
loop_
_entity_poly.entity_id
_entity_poly.type
_entity_poly.pdbx_seq_one_letter_code
_entity_poly.pdbx_strand_id
1 'polypeptide(L)'
;YERRAIIGVSVERSRNTKTSNTQQTIQFSVNHPTLQINNPRQEIKVVVLKNENWNEKITNLQPTFFKANQLLYTYTNKTNFWGDNEYYNFDTKFLRNRSLGIQQIEKKEVYHHYLYPENYNKYKKYTYFPDINGQFVIRTLEANDAEIEADYAMMHFSLNTYQPFSGKEVYVYGAFNNFELTPENKMSFDSENNTYRASFLLKQGFYNYSFATVGEDNKVNLRTINGSFYETENQYTVLVYYKSFGDVYERVIGVDTGFLDQNR
;
A
#
# COMPACT_ATOMS: atom_id res chain seq x y z
N TYR A 1 3.48 14.84 -18.93
CA TYR A 1 2.12 14.29 -18.87
C TYR A 1 1.20 15.06 -19.80
N GLU A 2 0.59 14.37 -20.74
CA GLU A 2 -0.31 14.96 -21.72
C GLU A 2 -1.65 14.23 -21.64
N ARG A 3 -2.65 14.83 -20.98
CA ARG A 3 -3.94 14.18 -20.77
C ARG A 3 -4.69 14.03 -22.10
N ARG A 4 -4.55 12.88 -22.76
CA ARG A 4 -5.22 12.52 -24.01
C ARG A 4 -6.21 11.36 -23.85
N ALA A 5 -6.22 10.73 -22.69
CA ALA A 5 -7.15 9.67 -22.37
C ALA A 5 -7.90 9.96 -21.07
N ILE A 6 -9.15 9.54 -21.01
CA ILE A 6 -10.01 9.56 -19.83
C ILE A 6 -10.13 8.12 -19.37
N ILE A 7 -9.75 7.87 -18.15
CA ILE A 7 -9.79 6.54 -17.54
C ILE A 7 -11.02 6.48 -16.66
N GLY A 8 -11.71 5.36 -16.68
CA GLY A 8 -12.77 5.07 -15.71
C GLY A 8 -12.41 3.79 -14.98
N VAL A 9 -12.17 3.88 -13.68
CA VAL A 9 -11.76 2.75 -12.81
C VAL A 9 -12.95 2.29 -11.99
N SER A 10 -13.17 0.97 -11.94
CA SER A 10 -14.15 0.32 -11.08
C SER A 10 -13.46 -0.77 -10.27
N VAL A 11 -13.71 -0.77 -8.97
CA VAL A 11 -13.19 -1.76 -8.02
C VAL A 11 -14.36 -2.57 -7.48
N GLU A 12 -14.24 -3.86 -7.49
CA GLU A 12 -15.29 -4.76 -7.02
C GLU A 12 -14.69 -5.95 -6.26
N ARG A 13 -15.51 -6.62 -5.49
CA ARG A 13 -15.18 -7.92 -4.89
C ARG A 13 -14.78 -8.92 -5.97
N SER A 14 -13.76 -9.73 -5.73
CA SER A 14 -13.33 -10.74 -6.71
C SER A 14 -14.47 -11.67 -7.11
N ARG A 15 -14.63 -11.85 -8.41
CA ARG A 15 -15.63 -12.78 -8.99
C ARG A 15 -15.23 -14.24 -8.87
N ASN A 16 -13.99 -14.54 -8.49
CA ASN A 16 -13.55 -15.89 -8.22
C ASN A 16 -14.07 -16.33 -6.84
N THR A 17 -14.96 -17.32 -6.82
CA THR A 17 -15.60 -17.81 -5.58
C THR A 17 -14.61 -18.26 -4.50
N LYS A 18 -13.42 -18.75 -4.88
CA LYS A 18 -12.38 -19.16 -3.93
C LYS A 18 -11.68 -18.00 -3.23
N THR A 19 -11.67 -16.83 -3.83
CA THR A 19 -10.94 -15.64 -3.33
C THR A 19 -11.84 -14.42 -3.14
N SER A 20 -13.14 -14.57 -3.32
CA SER A 20 -14.11 -13.48 -3.25
C SER A 20 -14.11 -12.76 -1.90
N ASN A 21 -13.81 -13.43 -0.79
CA ASN A 21 -13.74 -12.83 0.54
C ASN A 21 -12.41 -12.14 0.85
N THR A 22 -11.39 -12.31 -0.02
CA THR A 22 -10.01 -11.91 0.29
C THR A 22 -9.37 -11.07 -0.80
N GLN A 23 -10.00 -10.96 -1.98
CA GLN A 23 -9.44 -10.24 -3.11
C GLN A 23 -10.43 -9.25 -3.71
N GLN A 24 -9.88 -8.21 -4.29
CA GLN A 24 -10.57 -7.17 -5.08
C GLN A 24 -10.15 -7.30 -6.54
N THR A 25 -11.09 -7.07 -7.45
CA THR A 25 -10.87 -7.07 -8.90
C THR A 25 -11.00 -5.66 -9.43
N ILE A 26 -10.02 -5.22 -10.22
CA ILE A 26 -10.00 -3.91 -10.84
C ILE A 26 -10.42 -4.07 -12.31
N GLN A 27 -11.44 -3.30 -12.72
CA GLN A 27 -11.84 -3.15 -14.10
C GLN A 27 -11.70 -1.70 -14.51
N PHE A 28 -11.31 -1.44 -15.75
CA PHE A 28 -11.16 -0.07 -16.21
C PHE A 28 -11.39 0.07 -17.71
N SER A 29 -11.70 1.29 -18.10
CA SER A 29 -11.80 1.71 -19.48
C SER A 29 -10.82 2.83 -19.78
N VAL A 30 -10.33 2.88 -21.01
CA VAL A 30 -9.48 3.95 -21.54
C VAL A 30 -10.20 4.58 -22.71
N ASN A 31 -10.73 5.77 -22.53
CA ASN A 31 -11.40 6.54 -23.57
C ASN A 31 -10.39 7.51 -24.18
N HIS A 32 -10.17 7.44 -25.51
CA HIS A 32 -9.17 8.24 -26.22
C HIS A 32 -9.77 8.99 -27.43
N PRO A 33 -10.72 9.93 -27.19
CA PRO A 33 -11.53 10.52 -28.25
C PRO A 33 -10.75 11.31 -29.30
N THR A 34 -9.59 11.85 -28.93
CA THR A 34 -8.75 12.70 -29.80
C THR A 34 -7.43 12.04 -30.21
N LEU A 35 -7.15 10.85 -29.70
CA LEU A 35 -5.92 10.13 -30.00
C LEU A 35 -6.22 8.95 -30.94
N GLN A 36 -5.64 8.96 -32.13
CA GLN A 36 -5.71 7.81 -33.03
C GLN A 36 -4.71 6.74 -32.56
N ILE A 37 -5.22 5.57 -32.22
CA ILE A 37 -4.44 4.39 -31.83
C ILE A 37 -4.67 3.32 -32.89
N ASN A 38 -3.62 2.99 -33.63
CA ASN A 38 -3.71 2.05 -34.76
C ASN A 38 -3.53 0.60 -34.29
N ASN A 39 -2.61 0.38 -33.36
CA ASN A 39 -2.36 -0.93 -32.78
C ASN A 39 -2.32 -0.86 -31.25
N PRO A 40 -3.50 -0.90 -30.57
CA PRO A 40 -3.56 -0.77 -29.13
C PRO A 40 -2.69 -1.77 -28.35
N ARG A 41 -2.45 -2.95 -28.91
CA ARG A 41 -1.62 -3.97 -28.26
C ARG A 41 -0.14 -3.63 -28.19
N GLN A 42 0.35 -2.81 -29.11
CA GLN A 42 1.75 -2.38 -29.19
C GLN A 42 1.93 -0.96 -28.66
N GLU A 43 0.96 -0.10 -28.93
CA GLU A 43 1.05 1.33 -28.66
C GLU A 43 0.61 1.70 -27.22
N ILE A 44 -0.23 0.86 -26.58
CA ILE A 44 -0.72 1.12 -25.20
C ILE A 44 -0.09 0.15 -24.22
N LYS A 45 0.45 0.71 -23.14
CA LYS A 45 0.82 -0.04 -21.95
C LYS A 45 0.06 0.51 -20.76
N VAL A 46 -0.32 -0.36 -19.85
CA VAL A 46 -1.01 0.02 -18.62
C VAL A 46 -0.27 -0.52 -17.40
N VAL A 47 -0.31 0.25 -16.33
CA VAL A 47 0.15 -0.16 -15.01
C VAL A 47 -0.99 0.07 -14.04
N VAL A 48 -1.33 -0.92 -13.24
CA VAL A 48 -2.28 -0.81 -12.15
C VAL A 48 -1.51 -0.95 -10.86
N LEU A 49 -1.57 0.06 -10.00
CA LEU A 49 -0.92 0.10 -8.69
C LEU A 49 -1.97 -0.06 -7.59
N LYS A 50 -1.62 -0.74 -6.51
CA LYS A 50 -2.37 -0.73 -5.26
C LYS A 50 -1.66 0.19 -4.26
N ASN A 51 -2.40 1.14 -3.66
CA ASN A 51 -1.91 2.05 -2.60
C ASN A 51 -0.62 2.80 -2.97
N GLU A 52 -0.46 3.14 -4.28
CA GLU A 52 0.74 3.78 -4.84
C GLU A 52 2.04 2.98 -4.64
N ASN A 53 1.93 1.72 -4.25
CA ASN A 53 3.06 0.84 -4.03
C ASN A 53 3.55 0.21 -5.34
N TRP A 54 4.71 0.63 -5.82
CA TRP A 54 5.32 0.12 -7.04
C TRP A 54 5.78 -1.34 -6.95
N ASN A 55 5.86 -1.92 -5.75
CA ASN A 55 6.13 -3.33 -5.53
C ASN A 55 4.85 -4.19 -5.67
N GLU A 56 3.66 -3.57 -5.55
CA GLU A 56 2.35 -4.20 -5.76
C GLU A 56 1.68 -3.67 -7.03
N LYS A 57 2.23 -4.02 -8.20
CA LYS A 57 1.72 -3.58 -9.49
C LYS A 57 1.36 -4.73 -10.40
N ILE A 58 0.37 -4.49 -11.27
CA ILE A 58 0.05 -5.36 -12.40
C ILE A 58 0.39 -4.62 -13.69
N THR A 59 1.12 -5.28 -14.57
CA THR A 59 1.56 -4.77 -15.88
C THR A 59 1.22 -5.78 -16.99
N ASN A 60 1.56 -5.44 -18.22
CA ASN A 60 1.41 -6.32 -19.40
C ASN A 60 -0.03 -6.76 -19.66
N LEU A 61 -1.00 -5.92 -19.26
CA LEU A 61 -2.40 -6.14 -19.58
C LEU A 61 -2.70 -5.72 -21.03
N GLN A 62 -3.52 -6.51 -21.71
CA GLN A 62 -4.03 -6.21 -23.04
C GLN A 62 -5.52 -5.84 -22.94
N PRO A 63 -6.03 -4.93 -23.77
CA PRO A 63 -7.49 -4.69 -23.79
C PRO A 63 -8.25 -5.99 -24.08
N THR A 64 -9.33 -6.22 -23.35
CA THR A 64 -10.24 -7.35 -23.57
C THR A 64 -11.20 -7.07 -24.72
N PHE A 65 -11.58 -5.82 -24.89
CA PHE A 65 -12.44 -5.35 -25.98
C PHE A 65 -11.91 -4.04 -26.56
N PHE A 66 -12.08 -3.89 -27.88
CA PHE A 66 -11.70 -2.72 -28.64
C PHE A 66 -12.98 -2.09 -29.24
N LYS A 67 -13.18 -0.80 -28.97
CA LYS A 67 -14.16 0.05 -29.66
C LYS A 67 -13.41 1.21 -30.34
N ALA A 68 -14.05 1.94 -31.22
CA ALA A 68 -13.39 2.99 -32.01
C ALA A 68 -12.51 3.96 -31.18
N ASN A 69 -13.03 4.44 -30.04
CA ASN A 69 -12.34 5.41 -29.19
C ASN A 69 -12.24 4.93 -27.72
N GLN A 70 -12.38 3.62 -27.48
CA GLN A 70 -12.39 3.07 -26.13
C GLN A 70 -11.74 1.68 -26.10
N LEU A 71 -10.88 1.47 -25.12
CA LEU A 71 -10.30 0.17 -24.77
C LEU A 71 -10.89 -0.25 -23.43
N LEU A 72 -11.33 -1.52 -23.32
CA LEU A 72 -11.87 -2.08 -22.09
C LEU A 72 -10.93 -3.14 -21.52
N TYR A 73 -10.77 -3.12 -20.22
CA TYR A 73 -9.95 -4.07 -19.45
C TYR A 73 -10.84 -4.71 -18.39
N THR A 74 -11.55 -5.78 -18.79
CA THR A 74 -12.55 -6.46 -17.97
C THR A 74 -12.12 -7.90 -17.72
N TYR A 75 -11.17 -8.08 -16.80
CA TYR A 75 -10.64 -9.37 -16.44
C TYR A 75 -11.33 -9.97 -15.22
N THR A 76 -11.36 -11.30 -15.14
CA THR A 76 -11.87 -12.02 -13.96
C THR A 76 -10.77 -12.32 -12.95
N ASN A 77 -9.52 -12.52 -13.41
CA ASN A 77 -8.44 -12.97 -12.54
C ASN A 77 -7.14 -12.18 -12.69
N LYS A 78 -6.88 -11.56 -13.86
CA LYS A 78 -5.59 -10.92 -14.13
C LYS A 78 -5.39 -9.58 -13.43
N THR A 79 -6.46 -8.98 -12.96
CA THR A 79 -6.47 -7.67 -12.27
C THR A 79 -6.93 -7.82 -10.82
N ASN A 80 -6.69 -8.99 -10.22
CA ASN A 80 -7.00 -9.23 -8.83
C ASN A 80 -5.81 -8.86 -7.95
N PHE A 81 -6.11 -8.10 -6.89
CA PHE A 81 -5.21 -7.83 -5.79
C PHE A 81 -5.75 -8.46 -4.51
N TRP A 82 -4.87 -8.82 -3.59
CA TRP A 82 -5.28 -9.13 -2.23
C TRP A 82 -5.82 -7.85 -1.57
N GLY A 83 -6.94 -7.98 -0.86
CA GLY A 83 -7.47 -6.86 -0.07
C GLY A 83 -6.52 -6.47 1.06
N ASP A 84 -5.82 -7.46 1.62
CA ASP A 84 -5.03 -7.34 2.85
C ASP A 84 -5.90 -6.81 4.00
N ASN A 85 -5.38 -5.99 4.90
CA ASN A 85 -6.14 -5.36 5.98
C ASN A 85 -5.77 -3.89 6.10
N GLU A 86 -6.58 -3.11 6.82
CA GLU A 86 -6.30 -1.71 7.13
C GLU A 86 -4.93 -1.57 7.81
N TYR A 87 -4.24 -0.47 7.52
CA TYR A 87 -2.94 -0.19 8.13
C TYR A 87 -3.10 0.30 9.56
N TYR A 88 -2.21 -0.10 10.43
CA TYR A 88 -2.02 0.54 11.73
C TYR A 88 -1.53 1.96 11.54
N ASN A 89 -1.75 2.82 12.53
CA ASN A 89 -1.26 4.18 12.45
C ASN A 89 -0.76 4.71 13.79
N PHE A 90 0.09 5.70 13.71
CA PHE A 90 0.54 6.49 14.84
C PHE A 90 0.84 7.93 14.42
N ASP A 91 0.91 8.83 15.39
CA ASP A 91 1.15 10.25 15.18
C ASP A 91 2.18 10.78 16.16
N THR A 92 3.26 11.35 15.66
CA THR A 92 4.34 11.96 16.44
C THR A 92 4.37 13.49 16.32
N LYS A 93 3.21 14.12 16.05
CA LYS A 93 3.09 15.58 15.97
C LYS A 93 3.61 16.33 17.20
N PHE A 94 3.70 15.65 18.34
CA PHE A 94 4.35 16.08 19.55
C PHE A 94 5.45 15.11 19.96
N LEU A 95 6.65 15.61 20.26
CA LEU A 95 7.75 14.78 20.76
C LEU A 95 7.61 14.44 22.25
N ARG A 96 7.08 15.39 23.03
CA ARG A 96 7.05 15.33 24.49
C ARG A 96 5.76 14.73 25.03
N ASN A 97 4.69 14.74 24.24
CA ASN A 97 3.36 14.34 24.68
C ASN A 97 2.88 13.15 23.87
N ARG A 98 2.28 12.18 24.56
CA ARG A 98 1.65 11.03 23.92
C ARG A 98 0.52 11.51 23.00
N SER A 99 0.42 10.89 21.85
CA SER A 99 -0.66 11.07 20.89
C SER A 99 -1.10 9.71 20.34
N LEU A 100 -1.83 9.70 19.24
CA LEU A 100 -2.39 8.49 18.66
C LEU A 100 -1.32 7.41 18.45
N GLY A 101 -1.59 6.20 18.93
CA GLY A 101 -0.72 5.03 18.79
C GLY A 101 0.49 4.99 19.75
N ILE A 102 0.77 6.06 20.50
CA ILE A 102 1.94 6.16 21.37
C ILE A 102 1.57 5.73 22.80
N GLN A 103 2.16 4.64 23.28
CA GLN A 103 1.97 4.11 24.62
C GLN A 103 2.85 4.84 25.65
N GLN A 104 4.14 5.05 25.33
CA GLN A 104 5.13 5.60 26.25
C GLN A 104 6.13 6.47 25.46
N ILE A 105 6.68 7.48 26.15
CA ILE A 105 7.75 8.33 25.64
C ILE A 105 8.87 8.37 26.69
N GLU A 106 10.10 8.22 26.22
CA GLU A 106 11.32 8.39 27.02
C GLU A 106 12.23 9.43 26.36
N LYS A 107 12.76 10.35 27.13
CA LYS A 107 13.77 11.29 26.68
C LYS A 107 15.16 10.70 26.89
N LYS A 108 15.88 10.46 25.80
CA LYS A 108 17.30 10.10 25.79
C LYS A 108 18.06 11.15 24.97
N GLU A 109 19.05 10.77 24.17
CA GLU A 109 19.70 11.68 23.20
C GLU A 109 18.68 12.22 22.21
N VAL A 110 17.80 11.33 21.71
CA VAL A 110 16.56 11.66 20.98
C VAL A 110 15.34 11.17 21.79
N TYR A 111 14.16 11.62 21.46
CA TYR A 111 12.94 11.06 22.05
C TYR A 111 12.68 9.64 21.53
N HIS A 112 12.38 8.70 22.43
CA HIS A 112 11.98 7.35 22.14
C HIS A 112 10.48 7.20 22.33
N HIS A 113 9.78 6.83 21.27
CA HIS A 113 8.33 6.61 21.27
C HIS A 113 8.05 5.12 21.14
N TYR A 114 7.43 4.54 22.15
CA TYR A 114 6.99 3.16 22.15
C TYR A 114 5.53 3.11 21.71
N LEU A 115 5.27 2.40 20.62
CA LEU A 115 3.90 2.19 20.15
C LEU A 115 3.19 1.17 21.03
N TYR A 116 1.85 1.21 21.03
CA TYR A 116 1.09 0.10 21.60
C TYR A 116 1.46 -1.19 20.84
N PRO A 117 1.74 -2.30 21.58
CA PRO A 117 2.02 -3.57 20.93
C PRO A 117 0.81 -4.05 20.13
N GLU A 118 1.07 -4.42 18.89
CA GLU A 118 0.08 -5.08 18.05
C GLU A 118 0.06 -6.59 18.31
N ASN A 119 -1.04 -7.23 17.99
CA ASN A 119 -1.19 -8.67 18.18
C ASN A 119 -1.39 -9.37 16.84
N TYR A 120 -0.82 -10.57 16.71
CA TYR A 120 -1.13 -11.47 15.61
C TYR A 120 -2.64 -11.65 15.44
N ASN A 121 -3.16 -11.33 14.25
CA ASN A 121 -4.59 -11.05 14.08
C ASN A 121 -5.25 -11.74 12.88
N LYS A 122 -4.57 -12.72 12.26
CA LYS A 122 -5.01 -13.39 11.02
C LYS A 122 -6.46 -13.91 11.04
N TYR A 123 -6.96 -14.30 12.20
CA TYR A 123 -8.27 -14.95 12.34
C TYR A 123 -9.38 -14.05 12.86
N LYS A 124 -9.10 -12.77 13.10
CA LYS A 124 -10.15 -11.81 13.48
C LYS A 124 -11.02 -11.45 12.27
N LYS A 125 -12.24 -11.06 12.54
CA LYS A 125 -13.12 -10.49 11.52
C LYS A 125 -12.61 -9.13 11.10
N TYR A 126 -12.91 -8.75 9.86
CA TYR A 126 -12.64 -7.41 9.36
C TYR A 126 -13.28 -6.35 10.27
N THR A 127 -12.53 -5.30 10.49
CA THR A 127 -13.00 -4.10 11.16
C THR A 127 -12.41 -2.91 10.42
N TYR A 128 -13.27 -2.03 9.94
CA TYR A 128 -12.84 -0.81 9.30
C TYR A 128 -12.10 0.09 10.29
N PHE A 129 -10.94 0.56 9.87
CA PHE A 129 -10.14 1.52 10.61
C PHE A 129 -9.58 2.55 9.64
N PRO A 130 -9.95 3.86 9.74
CA PRO A 130 -9.50 4.87 8.80
C PRO A 130 -7.98 4.96 8.76
N ASP A 131 -7.43 4.89 7.58
CA ASP A 131 -6.00 5.04 7.34
C ASP A 131 -5.73 5.89 6.08
N ILE A 132 -4.48 6.00 5.65
CA ILE A 132 -4.07 6.68 4.42
C ILE A 132 -3.35 5.69 3.48
N ASN A 133 -3.80 4.44 3.46
CA ASN A 133 -3.34 3.40 2.54
C ASN A 133 -1.82 3.13 2.60
N GLY A 134 -1.27 3.09 3.82
CA GLY A 134 0.15 2.81 4.03
C GLY A 134 1.07 4.01 3.81
N GLN A 135 0.52 5.19 3.51
CA GLN A 135 1.25 6.43 3.29
C GLN A 135 1.64 7.10 4.61
N PHE A 136 2.37 8.20 4.55
CA PHE A 136 2.72 9.02 5.70
C PHE A 136 2.68 10.52 5.35
N VAL A 137 2.54 11.34 6.37
CA VAL A 137 2.57 12.81 6.26
C VAL A 137 3.49 13.38 7.32
N ILE A 138 4.54 14.07 6.90
CA ILE A 138 5.40 14.81 7.83
C ILE A 138 4.61 15.96 8.43
N ARG A 139 4.53 16.00 9.76
CA ARG A 139 3.85 17.08 10.48
C ARG A 139 4.36 17.25 11.90
N THR A 140 4.34 18.47 12.38
CA THR A 140 4.60 18.82 13.77
C THR A 140 3.62 19.92 14.20
N LEU A 141 3.29 19.99 15.48
CA LEU A 141 2.58 21.12 16.11
C LEU A 141 3.50 21.93 17.03
N GLU A 142 4.81 21.63 17.02
CA GLU A 142 5.82 22.29 17.85
C GLU A 142 6.65 23.30 17.04
N ALA A 143 6.40 23.43 15.72
CA ALA A 143 7.08 24.33 14.80
C ALA A 143 6.13 24.83 13.70
N ASN A 144 6.57 25.86 12.96
CA ASN A 144 5.75 26.49 11.91
C ASN A 144 5.90 25.81 10.54
N ASP A 145 7.07 25.24 10.25
CA ASP A 145 7.40 24.58 8.99
C ASP A 145 7.81 23.12 9.26
N ALA A 146 6.86 22.21 9.07
CA ALA A 146 7.11 20.79 9.32
C ALA A 146 8.13 20.18 8.37
N GLU A 147 8.30 20.68 7.15
CA GLU A 147 9.26 20.12 6.20
C GLU A 147 10.71 20.34 6.66
N ILE A 148 10.97 21.45 7.29
CA ILE A 148 12.31 21.87 7.72
C ILE A 148 12.53 21.64 9.22
N GLU A 149 11.55 21.96 10.05
CA GLU A 149 11.68 22.06 11.50
C GLU A 149 11.19 20.82 12.26
N ALA A 150 10.48 19.88 11.61
CA ALA A 150 10.10 18.62 12.25
C ALA A 150 11.35 17.82 12.65
N ASP A 151 11.37 17.37 13.88
CA ASP A 151 12.49 16.63 14.48
C ASP A 151 12.32 15.10 14.31
N TYR A 152 13.27 14.34 14.80
CA TYR A 152 13.29 12.87 14.71
C TYR A 152 13.06 12.23 16.07
N ALA A 153 12.34 11.10 16.04
CA ALA A 153 12.18 10.23 17.20
C ALA A 153 12.57 8.78 16.86
N MET A 154 13.11 8.07 17.84
CA MET A 154 13.31 6.63 17.77
C MET A 154 11.96 5.94 18.00
N MET A 155 11.43 5.32 16.97
CA MET A 155 10.15 4.61 17.03
C MET A 155 10.38 3.15 17.39
N HIS A 156 9.63 2.62 18.36
CA HIS A 156 9.68 1.23 18.80
C HIS A 156 8.41 0.50 18.43
N PHE A 157 8.53 -0.48 17.56
CA PHE A 157 7.43 -1.34 17.08
C PHE A 157 7.48 -2.68 17.80
N SER A 158 6.32 -3.21 18.15
CA SER A 158 6.16 -4.51 18.80
C SER A 158 4.98 -5.28 18.22
N LEU A 159 5.20 -6.56 17.92
CA LEU A 159 4.17 -7.48 17.44
C LEU A 159 4.19 -8.73 18.33
N ASN A 160 3.15 -8.90 19.12
CA ASN A 160 2.97 -10.07 19.98
C ASN A 160 2.48 -11.26 19.14
N THR A 161 3.10 -12.41 19.36
CA THR A 161 2.72 -13.68 18.70
C THR A 161 2.75 -14.81 19.71
N TYR A 162 2.21 -15.96 19.37
CA TYR A 162 2.29 -17.15 20.23
C TYR A 162 3.64 -17.88 20.06
N GLN A 163 4.25 -17.75 18.88
CA GLN A 163 5.51 -18.40 18.50
C GLN A 163 6.10 -17.67 17.28
N PRO A 164 7.39 -17.83 16.98
CA PRO A 164 7.99 -17.23 15.79
C PRO A 164 7.36 -17.79 14.51
N PHE A 165 7.33 -16.97 13.46
CA PHE A 165 6.93 -17.41 12.12
C PHE A 165 8.08 -18.22 11.49
N SER A 166 8.01 -19.54 11.63
CA SER A 166 9.07 -20.45 11.15
C SER A 166 9.36 -20.27 9.67
N GLY A 167 10.65 -20.16 9.33
CA GLY A 167 11.12 -19.98 7.96
C GLY A 167 10.76 -18.63 7.34
N LYS A 168 10.37 -17.64 8.14
CA LYS A 168 9.99 -16.29 7.65
C LYS A 168 10.69 -15.21 8.44
N GLU A 169 11.09 -14.18 7.72
CA GLU A 169 11.51 -12.90 8.30
C GLU A 169 10.28 -11.99 8.45
N VAL A 170 10.32 -11.10 9.43
CA VAL A 170 9.24 -10.14 9.73
C VAL A 170 9.77 -8.73 9.62
N TYR A 171 8.97 -7.84 9.03
CA TYR A 171 9.34 -6.46 8.77
C TYR A 171 8.21 -5.52 9.17
N VAL A 172 8.55 -4.31 9.61
CA VAL A 172 7.62 -3.17 9.63
C VAL A 172 7.53 -2.61 8.20
N TYR A 173 6.35 -2.46 7.67
CA TYR A 173 6.12 -2.20 6.24
C TYR A 173 5.22 -0.99 6.01
N GLY A 174 5.62 -0.05 5.18
CA GLY A 174 4.88 1.16 4.85
C GLY A 174 5.64 2.07 3.88
N ALA A 175 5.01 3.16 3.45
CA ALA A 175 5.60 4.09 2.49
C ALA A 175 6.77 4.92 3.06
N PHE A 176 6.96 4.95 4.37
CA PHE A 176 8.05 5.69 5.02
C PHE A 176 9.46 5.29 4.55
N ASN A 177 9.60 4.13 3.94
CA ASN A 177 10.82 3.64 3.29
C ASN A 177 10.53 3.07 1.88
N ASN A 178 9.55 3.62 1.16
CA ASN A 178 9.12 3.17 -0.17
C ASN A 178 8.66 1.71 -0.23
N PHE A 179 8.12 1.17 0.86
CA PHE A 179 7.72 -0.24 0.95
C PHE A 179 8.89 -1.21 0.72
N GLU A 180 10.11 -0.81 1.03
CA GLU A 180 11.31 -1.65 0.89
C GLU A 180 11.52 -2.52 2.13
N LEU A 181 12.22 -3.63 1.93
CA LEU A 181 12.65 -4.54 3.00
C LEU A 181 14.13 -4.34 3.23
N THR A 182 14.46 -3.69 4.32
CA THR A 182 15.85 -3.34 4.67
C THR A 182 16.21 -3.91 6.06
N PRO A 183 17.49 -3.99 6.41
CA PRO A 183 17.90 -4.40 7.76
C PRO A 183 17.30 -3.52 8.86
N GLU A 184 17.06 -2.24 8.59
CA GLU A 184 16.57 -1.26 9.56
C GLU A 184 15.14 -1.54 9.99
N ASN A 185 14.25 -1.94 9.06
CA ASN A 185 12.84 -2.23 9.35
C ASN A 185 12.57 -3.72 9.60
N LYS A 186 13.63 -4.57 9.58
CA LYS A 186 13.55 -5.99 9.97
C LYS A 186 13.33 -6.13 11.47
N MET A 187 12.42 -7.01 11.85
CA MET A 187 12.11 -7.27 13.26
C MET A 187 12.89 -8.47 13.79
N SER A 188 13.37 -8.35 15.04
CA SER A 188 13.98 -9.43 15.81
C SER A 188 12.94 -10.09 16.71
N PHE A 189 12.98 -11.41 16.84
CA PHE A 189 12.10 -12.13 17.75
C PHE A 189 12.70 -12.26 19.13
N ASP A 190 11.97 -11.78 20.13
CA ASP A 190 12.26 -11.94 21.56
C ASP A 190 11.49 -13.18 22.06
N SER A 191 12.21 -14.26 22.28
CA SER A 191 11.63 -15.55 22.70
C SER A 191 11.13 -15.57 24.14
N GLU A 192 11.64 -14.69 25.00
CA GLU A 192 11.19 -14.60 26.41
C GLU A 192 9.78 -13.99 26.48
N ASN A 193 9.50 -13.02 25.63
CA ASN A 193 8.23 -12.29 25.61
C ASN A 193 7.32 -12.70 24.44
N ASN A 194 7.72 -13.62 23.57
CA ASN A 194 7.02 -14.00 22.35
C ASN A 194 6.61 -12.79 21.49
N THR A 195 7.55 -11.86 21.30
CA THR A 195 7.30 -10.57 20.65
C THR A 195 8.36 -10.29 19.58
N TYR A 196 7.94 -9.93 18.38
CA TYR A 196 8.83 -9.31 17.39
C TYR A 196 9.01 -7.83 17.70
N ARG A 197 10.24 -7.33 17.58
CA ARG A 197 10.59 -5.92 17.84
C ARG A 197 11.47 -5.34 16.75
N ALA A 198 11.22 -4.07 16.42
CA ALA A 198 12.09 -3.24 15.60
C ALA A 198 12.13 -1.82 16.15
N SER A 199 13.25 -1.12 15.91
CA SER A 199 13.39 0.28 16.32
C SER A 199 14.22 1.02 15.30
N PHE A 200 13.70 2.14 14.80
CA PHE A 200 14.39 3.00 13.83
C PHE A 200 13.91 4.43 13.92
N LEU A 201 14.72 5.36 13.42
CA LEU A 201 14.43 6.79 13.43
C LEU A 201 13.41 7.15 12.36
N LEU A 202 12.37 7.90 12.78
CA LEU A 202 11.44 8.56 11.85
C LEU A 202 11.31 10.04 12.18
N LYS A 203 11.07 10.85 11.17
CA LYS A 203 10.75 12.26 11.34
C LYS A 203 9.36 12.41 11.96
N GLN A 204 9.08 13.52 12.67
CA GLN A 204 7.74 13.77 13.20
C GLN A 204 6.69 13.73 12.08
N GLY A 205 5.57 13.04 12.32
CA GLY A 205 4.53 12.87 11.32
C GLY A 205 3.41 11.95 11.75
N PHE A 206 2.44 11.82 10.87
CA PHE A 206 1.43 10.78 10.89
C PHE A 206 1.86 9.67 9.93
N TYR A 207 1.85 8.43 10.39
CA TYR A 207 2.35 7.28 9.66
C TYR A 207 1.35 6.14 9.67
N ASN A 208 1.18 5.54 8.50
CA ASN A 208 0.62 4.20 8.40
C ASN A 208 1.72 3.15 8.34
N TYR A 209 1.47 1.98 8.92
CA TYR A 209 2.35 0.84 8.84
C TYR A 209 1.58 -0.47 8.92
N SER A 210 2.19 -1.53 8.46
CA SER A 210 1.72 -2.91 8.61
C SER A 210 2.90 -3.80 8.94
N PHE A 211 2.65 -5.08 9.16
CA PHE A 211 3.70 -6.08 9.31
C PHE A 211 3.71 -7.00 8.10
N ALA A 212 4.88 -7.17 7.51
CA ALA A 212 5.11 -8.07 6.39
C ALA A 212 5.90 -9.29 6.82
N THR A 213 5.60 -10.43 6.24
CA THR A 213 6.46 -11.62 6.30
C THR A 213 7.07 -11.90 4.95
N VAL A 214 8.29 -12.42 4.94
CA VAL A 214 9.01 -12.87 3.75
C VAL A 214 9.54 -14.27 3.99
N GLY A 215 9.22 -15.19 3.12
CA GLY A 215 9.72 -16.56 3.14
C GLY A 215 10.82 -16.79 2.11
N GLU A 216 11.11 -18.04 1.82
CA GLU A 216 12.14 -18.47 0.85
C GLU A 216 11.86 -17.98 -0.59
N ASP A 217 10.60 -17.68 -0.92
CA ASP A 217 10.19 -17.16 -2.23
C ASP A 217 10.48 -15.67 -2.41
N ASN A 218 11.02 -14.99 -1.39
CA ASN A 218 11.30 -13.55 -1.34
C ASN A 218 10.09 -12.65 -1.65
N LYS A 219 8.85 -13.17 -1.48
CA LYS A 219 7.64 -12.39 -1.68
C LYS A 219 7.13 -11.78 -0.39
N VAL A 220 6.80 -10.50 -0.47
CA VAL A 220 6.13 -9.78 0.62
C VAL A 220 4.73 -10.36 0.84
N ASN A 221 4.40 -10.65 2.08
CA ASN A 221 3.12 -11.20 2.47
C ASN A 221 2.59 -10.53 3.74
N LEU A 222 1.59 -9.68 3.58
CA LEU A 222 0.89 -9.01 4.70
C LEU A 222 -0.14 -9.92 5.36
N ARG A 223 -0.68 -10.89 4.63
CA ARG A 223 -1.79 -11.76 5.04
C ARG A 223 -1.44 -12.76 6.13
N THR A 224 -0.17 -13.11 6.24
CA THR A 224 0.29 -14.05 7.28
C THR A 224 -0.05 -13.53 8.68
N ILE A 225 0.05 -12.22 8.89
CA ILE A 225 -0.14 -11.59 10.21
C ILE A 225 -1.56 -11.06 10.38
N ASN A 226 -2.09 -10.33 9.39
CA ASN A 226 -3.32 -9.55 9.53
C ASN A 226 -4.52 -10.12 8.75
N GLY A 227 -4.35 -11.23 8.02
CA GLY A 227 -5.39 -11.74 7.13
C GLY A 227 -5.54 -10.92 5.85
N SER A 228 -6.63 -11.15 5.12
CA SER A 228 -6.99 -10.41 3.91
C SER A 228 -8.49 -10.37 3.75
N PHE A 229 -9.04 -9.20 3.48
CA PHE A 229 -10.46 -8.94 3.41
C PHE A 229 -10.77 -8.14 2.16
N TYR A 230 -11.83 -8.52 1.44
CA TYR A 230 -12.21 -7.75 0.25
C TYR A 230 -12.78 -6.38 0.63
N GLU A 231 -13.28 -6.23 1.85
CA GLU A 231 -13.84 -5.00 2.40
C GLU A 231 -12.80 -3.90 2.67
N THR A 232 -11.51 -4.26 2.75
CA THR A 232 -10.42 -3.31 3.03
C THR A 232 -10.46 -2.13 2.06
N GLU A 233 -10.37 -0.92 2.60
CA GLU A 233 -10.26 0.28 1.79
C GLU A 233 -8.87 0.34 1.14
N ASN A 234 -8.83 0.19 -0.17
CA ASN A 234 -7.61 0.31 -0.95
C ASN A 234 -7.81 1.28 -2.10
N GLN A 235 -6.77 2.03 -2.43
CA GLN A 235 -6.71 2.88 -3.60
C GLN A 235 -6.05 2.13 -4.76
N TYR A 236 -6.65 2.21 -5.95
CA TYR A 236 -6.07 1.64 -7.15
C TYR A 236 -5.85 2.70 -8.21
N THR A 237 -4.59 2.90 -8.60
CA THR A 237 -4.20 3.88 -9.61
C THR A 237 -3.91 3.18 -10.93
N VAL A 238 -4.56 3.61 -12.00
CA VAL A 238 -4.34 3.14 -13.37
C VAL A 238 -3.55 4.21 -14.13
N LEU A 239 -2.35 3.84 -14.56
CA LEU A 239 -1.49 4.66 -15.43
C LEU A 239 -1.55 4.11 -16.85
N VAL A 240 -1.80 4.98 -17.82
CA VAL A 240 -1.85 4.62 -19.23
C VAL A 240 -0.72 5.31 -19.99
N TYR A 241 0.11 4.50 -20.61
CA TYR A 241 1.24 4.94 -21.43
C TYR A 241 0.93 4.70 -22.91
N TYR A 242 1.35 5.63 -23.74
CA TYR A 242 1.25 5.57 -25.19
C TYR A 242 2.60 5.74 -25.84
N LYS A 243 2.87 4.92 -26.85
CA LYS A 243 4.03 5.00 -27.70
C LYS A 243 3.62 4.71 -29.14
N SER A 244 3.66 5.72 -30.02
CA SER A 244 3.41 5.54 -31.45
C SER A 244 4.56 4.81 -32.13
N PHE A 245 4.29 4.25 -33.30
CA PHE A 245 5.36 3.70 -34.14
C PHE A 245 6.36 4.81 -34.49
N GLY A 246 7.64 4.57 -34.20
CA GLY A 246 8.73 5.54 -34.42
C GLY A 246 9.02 6.46 -33.22
N ASP A 247 8.18 6.50 -32.19
CA ASP A 247 8.49 7.23 -30.95
C ASP A 247 9.66 6.58 -30.19
N VAL A 248 10.53 7.43 -29.63
CA VAL A 248 11.70 6.95 -28.85
C VAL A 248 11.27 6.57 -27.43
N TYR A 249 10.30 7.25 -26.82
CA TYR A 249 9.88 7.07 -25.45
C TYR A 249 8.36 6.94 -25.32
N GLU A 250 7.95 6.36 -24.20
CA GLU A 250 6.55 6.25 -23.79
C GLU A 250 6.10 7.53 -23.09
N ARG A 251 4.86 7.95 -23.34
CA ARG A 251 4.25 9.12 -22.70
C ARG A 251 3.06 8.69 -21.86
N VAL A 252 2.94 9.21 -20.64
CA VAL A 252 1.72 9.05 -19.84
C VAL A 252 0.61 9.91 -20.46
N ILE A 253 -0.46 9.28 -20.89
CA ILE A 253 -1.62 9.94 -21.53
C ILE A 253 -2.88 9.94 -20.68
N GLY A 254 -2.91 9.14 -19.62
CA GLY A 254 -4.04 9.08 -18.70
C GLY A 254 -3.64 8.51 -17.35
N VAL A 255 -4.24 9.05 -16.30
CA VAL A 255 -4.14 8.57 -14.92
C VAL A 255 -5.52 8.73 -14.29
N ASP A 256 -5.96 7.71 -13.56
CA ASP A 256 -7.15 7.80 -12.72
C ASP A 256 -7.04 6.81 -11.56
N THR A 257 -7.84 7.04 -10.52
CA THR A 257 -7.89 6.21 -9.31
C THR A 257 -9.29 5.70 -9.05
N GLY A 258 -9.38 4.50 -8.50
CA GLY A 258 -10.64 3.91 -8.06
C GLY A 258 -10.50 3.33 -6.66
N PHE A 259 -11.63 3.29 -5.97
CA PHE A 259 -11.79 2.72 -4.63
C PHE A 259 -12.93 1.71 -4.65
N LEU A 260 -12.93 0.79 -3.68
CA LEU A 260 -14.08 -0.09 -3.49
C LEU A 260 -15.28 0.75 -3.07
N ASP A 261 -16.37 0.67 -3.84
CA ASP A 261 -17.64 1.28 -3.47
C ASP A 261 -18.31 0.45 -2.37
N GLN A 262 -18.24 0.92 -1.13
CA GLN A 262 -18.83 0.25 0.04
C GLN A 262 -20.36 0.36 0.10
N ASN A 263 -20.98 1.12 -0.83
CA ASN A 263 -22.42 1.34 -0.88
C ASN A 263 -23.16 0.39 -1.85
N ARG A 264 -22.53 -0.70 -2.28
CA ARG A 264 -23.16 -1.70 -3.15
C ARG A 264 -23.38 -3.04 -2.45
#